data_609a7351b9c2c1a1bbec31b4962e8db7
#
_entry.id   609a7351b9c2c1a1bbec31b4962e8db7
#
_cell.length_a   1.000
_cell.length_b   1.000
_cell.length_c   1.000
_cell.angle_alpha   90.00
_cell.angle_beta   90.00
_cell.angle_gamma   90.00
#
_symmetry.space_group_name_H-M   'P 1'
#
loop_
_entity.id
_entity.type
_entity.pdbx_description
1 polymer ?
#
loop_
_entity_poly.entity_id
_entity_poly.type
_entity_poly.pdbx_seq_one_letter_code
_entity_poly.pdbx_strand_id
1 'polypeptide(L)'
;METLEVRNIELSGTNYEIGYRLGELVANMPEIIEGQINKSNLVSKKEEKEMIELFDKYCPGLNEELHGFADAIQVNCNQILYYTMTYLKPGCSQVALAPELTENGHVLFARNFDFSHNMEDFVLCKTKVNGKYAHIGTTIMQFGRGEGMNECGLGVSQSSCGIPVGNSVGLRKPAIVGLQFWAVIRYLLENCKDVDEALEYIEDMPIAYNINLLLADKSGNIALVETLDGKKGVNRISGLENKREHFLHSTNHIHIDKLHKLEPQSMKNSIHRYKLIKEYINKSKKIGEKELMNLLSLKYPNGLSCNYYNDFFGTLKSIVMDLNIGKFNILWGGLENKWESYYLKNDIKSITQRININIEKAPSDFFDFIE
;
A
#
# COMPACT_ATOMS: atom_id res chain seq x y z
N MET A 1 -11.64 7.45 -22.28
CA MET A 1 -12.32 6.76 -21.18
C MET A 1 -12.13 5.27 -21.41
N GLU A 2 -11.67 4.55 -20.41
CA GLU A 2 -11.42 3.12 -20.46
C GLU A 2 -12.18 2.45 -19.33
N THR A 3 -12.63 1.19 -19.53
CA THR A 3 -13.41 0.44 -18.55
C THR A 3 -12.55 -0.69 -18.01
N LEU A 4 -12.46 -0.78 -16.68
CA LEU A 4 -11.70 -1.79 -15.96
C LEU A 4 -12.63 -2.62 -15.07
N GLU A 5 -12.20 -3.83 -14.72
CA GLU A 5 -12.92 -4.68 -13.76
C GLU A 5 -12.25 -4.63 -12.39
N VAL A 6 -13.03 -4.41 -11.34
CA VAL A 6 -12.59 -4.48 -9.95
C VAL A 6 -13.33 -5.60 -9.23
N ARG A 7 -12.68 -6.24 -8.29
CA ARG A 7 -13.19 -7.42 -7.59
C ARG A 7 -13.13 -7.23 -6.08
N ASN A 8 -14.16 -7.71 -5.41
CA ASN A 8 -14.16 -7.86 -3.97
C ASN A 8 -14.10 -9.35 -3.63
N ILE A 9 -13.21 -9.74 -2.72
CA ILE A 9 -13.06 -11.13 -2.30
C ILE A 9 -12.91 -11.22 -0.77
N GLU A 10 -13.34 -12.35 -0.21
CA GLU A 10 -13.09 -12.71 1.18
C GLU A 10 -12.42 -14.08 1.24
N LEU A 11 -11.31 -14.16 1.99
CA LEU A 11 -10.49 -15.34 2.12
C LEU A 11 -10.29 -15.67 3.61
N SER A 12 -10.45 -16.95 3.96
CA SER A 12 -10.21 -17.42 5.32
C SER A 12 -9.66 -18.85 5.30
N GLY A 13 -8.86 -19.20 6.30
CA GLY A 13 -8.28 -20.52 6.43
C GLY A 13 -6.79 -20.51 6.79
N THR A 14 -6.09 -21.57 6.49
CA THR A 14 -4.63 -21.64 6.56
C THR A 14 -4.00 -20.80 5.44
N ASN A 15 -2.72 -20.49 5.55
CA ASN A 15 -2.01 -19.79 4.48
C ASN A 15 -2.08 -20.56 3.17
N TYR A 16 -1.87 -21.87 3.19
CA TYR A 16 -1.97 -22.71 2.00
C TYR A 16 -3.36 -22.65 1.36
N GLU A 17 -4.45 -22.79 2.14
CA GLU A 17 -5.83 -22.73 1.63
C GLU A 17 -6.15 -21.36 1.01
N ILE A 18 -5.65 -20.28 1.60
CA ILE A 18 -5.80 -18.91 1.07
C ILE A 18 -5.07 -18.80 -0.27
N GLY A 19 -3.83 -19.28 -0.34
CA GLY A 19 -3.06 -19.29 -1.58
C GLY A 19 -3.73 -20.12 -2.67
N TYR A 20 -4.19 -21.32 -2.33
CA TYR A 20 -4.90 -22.19 -3.26
C TYR A 20 -6.16 -21.52 -3.81
N ARG A 21 -6.94 -20.88 -2.92
CA ARG A 21 -8.15 -20.15 -3.31
C ARG A 21 -7.86 -18.95 -4.21
N LEU A 22 -6.78 -18.21 -3.95
CA LEU A 22 -6.31 -17.13 -4.82
C LEU A 22 -5.96 -17.67 -6.22
N GLY A 23 -5.24 -18.80 -6.28
CA GLY A 23 -4.91 -19.46 -7.55
C GLY A 23 -6.16 -19.89 -8.32
N GLU A 24 -7.16 -20.50 -7.66
CA GLU A 24 -8.45 -20.84 -8.30
C GLU A 24 -9.14 -19.61 -8.90
N LEU A 25 -9.13 -18.47 -8.20
CA LEU A 25 -9.77 -17.23 -8.67
C LEU A 25 -9.11 -16.67 -9.93
N VAL A 26 -7.82 -16.89 -10.13
CA VAL A 26 -7.07 -16.40 -11.29
C VAL A 26 -6.81 -17.46 -12.36
N ALA A 27 -7.09 -18.74 -12.09
CA ALA A 27 -6.82 -19.86 -13.01
C ALA A 27 -7.43 -19.68 -14.42
N ASN A 28 -8.56 -18.96 -14.51
CA ASN A 28 -9.23 -18.65 -15.77
C ASN A 28 -8.91 -17.25 -16.31
N MET A 29 -7.85 -16.58 -15.78
CA MET A 29 -7.41 -15.25 -16.18
C MET A 29 -6.00 -15.32 -16.76
N PRO A 30 -5.84 -15.70 -18.05
CA PRO A 30 -4.52 -15.95 -18.64
C PRO A 30 -3.60 -14.73 -18.58
N GLU A 31 -4.13 -13.52 -18.69
CA GLU A 31 -3.35 -12.27 -18.62
C GLU A 31 -2.70 -12.09 -17.24
N ILE A 32 -3.43 -12.39 -16.16
CA ILE A 32 -2.89 -12.34 -14.80
C ILE A 32 -1.84 -13.43 -14.61
N ILE A 33 -2.12 -14.64 -15.05
CA ILE A 33 -1.18 -15.77 -14.95
C ILE A 33 0.09 -15.47 -15.74
N GLU A 34 -0.01 -14.94 -16.94
CA GLU A 34 1.15 -14.58 -17.77
C GLU A 34 2.03 -13.50 -17.12
N GLY A 35 1.42 -12.53 -16.44
CA GLY A 35 2.12 -11.49 -15.69
C GLY A 35 2.79 -11.99 -14.41
N GLN A 36 2.32 -13.08 -13.82
CA GLN A 36 2.76 -13.59 -12.51
C GLN A 36 3.73 -14.77 -12.58
N ILE A 37 3.87 -15.40 -13.75
CA ILE A 37 4.71 -16.59 -13.91
C ILE A 37 5.89 -16.28 -14.80
N ASN A 38 7.09 -16.54 -14.30
CA ASN A 38 8.27 -16.57 -15.15
C ASN A 38 8.38 -17.92 -15.87
N LYS A 39 8.02 -17.94 -17.14
CA LYS A 39 8.07 -19.15 -17.98
C LYS A 39 9.48 -19.49 -18.47
N SER A 40 10.39 -18.52 -18.52
CA SER A 40 11.67 -18.66 -19.24
C SER A 40 12.90 -18.67 -18.34
N ASN A 41 12.89 -17.96 -17.22
CA ASN A 41 14.02 -17.85 -16.32
C ASN A 41 13.57 -18.12 -14.89
N LEU A 42 13.73 -19.35 -14.44
CA LEU A 42 13.55 -19.69 -13.02
C LEU A 42 14.61 -18.94 -12.21
N VAL A 43 14.25 -18.49 -11.00
CA VAL A 43 15.24 -17.99 -10.05
C VAL A 43 16.30 -19.05 -9.78
N SER A 44 17.54 -18.65 -9.57
CA SER A 44 18.60 -19.59 -9.21
C SER A 44 18.27 -20.27 -7.88
N LYS A 45 18.77 -21.49 -7.66
CA LYS A 45 18.59 -22.21 -6.39
C LYS A 45 19.06 -21.42 -5.17
N LYS A 46 20.05 -20.53 -5.35
CA LYS A 46 20.55 -19.66 -4.29
C LYS A 46 19.53 -18.58 -3.96
N GLU A 47 19.01 -17.89 -4.97
CA GLU A 47 17.99 -16.85 -4.79
C GLU A 47 16.69 -17.43 -4.22
N GLU A 48 16.26 -18.59 -4.70
CA GLU A 48 15.11 -19.33 -4.16
C GLU A 48 15.28 -19.60 -2.65
N LYS A 49 16.43 -20.13 -2.26
CA LYS A 49 16.72 -20.41 -0.85
C LYS A 49 16.74 -19.13 0.00
N GLU A 50 17.42 -18.08 -0.46
CA GLU A 50 17.48 -16.80 0.24
C GLU A 50 16.08 -16.20 0.42
N MET A 51 15.19 -16.33 -0.56
CA MET A 51 13.82 -15.82 -0.51
C MET A 51 12.95 -16.62 0.47
N ILE A 52 13.04 -17.96 0.43
CA ILE A 52 12.32 -18.82 1.36
C ILE A 52 12.74 -18.51 2.81
N GLU A 53 14.06 -18.45 3.08
CA GLU A 53 14.58 -18.12 4.41
C GLU A 53 14.14 -16.72 4.88
N LEU A 54 14.07 -15.75 3.97
CA LEU A 54 13.61 -14.39 4.27
C LEU A 54 12.13 -14.38 4.69
N PHE A 55 11.27 -15.07 3.93
CA PHE A 55 9.84 -15.13 4.25
C PHE A 55 9.55 -15.98 5.50
N ASP A 56 10.23 -17.11 5.68
CA ASP A 56 10.08 -17.93 6.90
C ASP A 56 10.42 -17.14 8.15
N LYS A 57 11.44 -16.29 8.08
CA LYS A 57 11.89 -15.50 9.22
C LYS A 57 11.00 -14.30 9.52
N TYR A 58 10.60 -13.54 8.49
CA TYR A 58 9.94 -12.24 8.66
C TYR A 58 8.47 -12.20 8.27
N CYS A 59 8.00 -13.17 7.47
CA CYS A 59 6.63 -13.27 6.99
C CYS A 59 6.15 -14.74 7.05
N PRO A 60 6.21 -15.40 8.24
CA PRO A 60 5.87 -16.81 8.36
C PRO A 60 4.45 -17.11 7.84
N GLY A 61 4.34 -18.15 7.04
CA GLY A 61 3.13 -18.57 6.34
C GLY A 61 3.04 -18.10 4.89
N LEU A 62 3.85 -17.11 4.47
CA LEU A 62 3.82 -16.62 3.09
C LEU A 62 4.30 -17.71 2.09
N ASN A 63 5.31 -18.51 2.46
CA ASN A 63 5.77 -19.60 1.61
C ASN A 63 4.69 -20.64 1.37
N GLU A 64 3.91 -21.01 2.41
CA GLU A 64 2.77 -21.93 2.28
C GLU A 64 1.69 -21.36 1.37
N GLU A 65 1.44 -20.06 1.43
CA GLU A 65 0.46 -19.40 0.56
C GLU A 65 0.93 -19.42 -0.90
N LEU A 66 2.22 -19.15 -1.17
CA LEU A 66 2.79 -19.25 -2.51
C LEU A 66 2.72 -20.67 -3.05
N HIS A 67 2.95 -21.69 -2.22
CA HIS A 67 2.78 -23.10 -2.61
C HIS A 67 1.33 -23.41 -2.95
N GLY A 68 0.37 -23.01 -2.12
CA GLY A 68 -1.05 -23.21 -2.41
C GLY A 68 -1.48 -22.58 -3.73
N PHE A 69 -1.01 -21.38 -4.02
CA PHE A 69 -1.28 -20.69 -5.28
C PHE A 69 -0.67 -21.42 -6.47
N ALA A 70 0.61 -21.86 -6.35
CA ALA A 70 1.30 -22.61 -7.40
C ALA A 70 0.59 -23.90 -7.75
N ASP A 71 0.15 -24.64 -6.73
CA ASP A 71 -0.58 -25.91 -6.90
C ASP A 71 -1.92 -25.67 -7.62
N ALA A 72 -2.65 -24.64 -7.27
CA ALA A 72 -3.94 -24.33 -7.90
C ALA A 72 -3.82 -24.00 -9.39
N ILE A 73 -2.75 -23.30 -9.81
CA ILE A 73 -2.50 -22.97 -11.22
C ILE A 73 -1.54 -23.96 -11.91
N GLN A 74 -1.15 -25.03 -11.23
CA GLN A 74 -0.33 -26.14 -11.76
C GLN A 74 1.05 -25.72 -12.28
N VAL A 75 1.77 -24.89 -11.52
CA VAL A 75 3.14 -24.44 -11.83
C VAL A 75 4.10 -24.75 -10.68
N ASN A 76 5.40 -24.68 -10.93
CA ASN A 76 6.39 -24.76 -9.87
C ASN A 76 6.43 -23.47 -9.05
N CYS A 77 6.51 -23.57 -7.73
CA CYS A 77 6.51 -22.45 -6.82
C CYS A 77 7.65 -21.44 -7.12
N ASN A 78 8.83 -21.90 -7.57
CA ASN A 78 9.94 -21.01 -7.92
C ASN A 78 9.64 -20.07 -9.11
N GLN A 79 8.67 -20.41 -9.96
CA GLN A 79 8.22 -19.52 -11.04
C GLN A 79 7.44 -18.32 -10.50
N ILE A 80 6.77 -18.50 -9.34
CA ILE A 80 6.03 -17.45 -8.64
C ILE A 80 6.94 -16.63 -7.73
N LEU A 81 7.92 -17.25 -7.09
CA LEU A 81 8.94 -16.57 -6.28
C LEU A 81 9.67 -15.47 -7.07
N TYR A 82 9.92 -15.70 -8.36
CA TYR A 82 10.48 -14.65 -9.23
C TYR A 82 9.60 -13.38 -9.23
N TYR A 83 8.29 -13.55 -9.33
CA TYR A 83 7.36 -12.43 -9.33
C TYR A 83 7.33 -11.69 -7.99
N THR A 84 7.43 -12.39 -6.88
CA THR A 84 7.46 -11.79 -5.55
C THR A 84 8.69 -10.92 -5.29
N MET A 85 9.74 -11.06 -6.11
CA MET A 85 10.95 -10.24 -6.08
C MET A 85 10.86 -8.99 -6.98
N THR A 86 9.73 -8.76 -7.65
CA THR A 86 9.57 -7.60 -8.53
C THR A 86 9.34 -6.33 -7.71
N TYR A 87 10.11 -5.29 -8.00
CA TYR A 87 10.00 -3.99 -7.35
C TYR A 87 9.09 -3.08 -8.16
N LEU A 88 7.92 -2.76 -7.62
CA LEU A 88 6.97 -1.80 -8.19
C LEU A 88 7.30 -0.38 -7.72
N LYS A 89 7.05 0.61 -8.56
CA LYS A 89 7.23 2.03 -8.22
C LYS A 89 5.89 2.78 -8.29
N PRO A 90 5.00 2.65 -7.29
CA PRO A 90 3.78 3.44 -7.25
C PRO A 90 4.04 4.89 -6.84
N GLY A 91 3.27 5.83 -7.40
CA GLY A 91 3.06 7.15 -6.82
C GLY A 91 2.03 7.08 -5.68
N CYS A 92 2.07 7.97 -4.70
CA CYS A 92 1.09 7.94 -3.61
C CYS A 92 1.02 9.26 -2.86
N SER A 93 -0.12 9.46 -2.16
CA SER A 93 -0.30 10.47 -1.11
C SER A 93 -1.00 9.81 0.06
N GLN A 94 -0.58 10.11 1.29
CA GLN A 94 -1.17 9.51 2.48
C GLN A 94 -1.15 10.45 3.67
N VAL A 95 -2.14 10.30 4.58
CA VAL A 95 -2.25 11.07 5.81
C VAL A 95 -3.00 10.28 6.87
N ALA A 96 -2.55 10.40 8.12
CA ALA A 96 -3.25 9.91 9.31
C ALA A 96 -3.51 11.06 10.27
N LEU A 97 -4.75 11.18 10.76
CA LEU A 97 -5.23 12.22 11.65
C LEU A 97 -5.55 11.63 13.02
N ALA A 98 -5.00 12.26 14.05
CA ALA A 98 -5.35 11.93 15.44
C ALA A 98 -6.77 12.42 15.81
N PRO A 99 -7.39 11.86 16.86
CA PRO A 99 -8.76 12.17 17.26
C PRO A 99 -9.05 13.67 17.48
N GLU A 100 -8.04 14.43 17.87
CA GLU A 100 -8.14 15.88 18.12
C GLU A 100 -8.50 16.68 16.88
N LEU A 101 -8.14 16.20 15.68
CA LEU A 101 -8.42 16.86 14.41
C LEU A 101 -9.71 16.39 13.75
N THR A 102 -10.30 15.31 14.20
CA THR A 102 -11.44 14.69 13.52
C THR A 102 -12.78 15.10 14.13
N GLU A 103 -13.84 15.12 13.33
CA GLU A 103 -15.20 15.50 13.76
C GLU A 103 -15.79 14.54 14.77
N ASN A 104 -15.56 13.24 14.56
CA ASN A 104 -16.10 12.16 15.39
C ASN A 104 -15.18 11.73 16.53
N GLY A 105 -13.99 12.32 16.66
CA GLY A 105 -13.00 11.91 17.66
C GLY A 105 -12.34 10.55 17.37
N HIS A 106 -12.42 10.05 16.14
CA HIS A 106 -11.78 8.81 15.69
C HIS A 106 -10.46 9.10 14.97
N VAL A 107 -9.61 8.10 14.87
CA VAL A 107 -8.43 8.13 14.00
C VAL A 107 -8.88 7.89 12.57
N LEU A 108 -8.65 8.87 11.70
CA LEU A 108 -8.91 8.75 10.27
C LEU A 108 -7.59 8.61 9.50
N PHE A 109 -7.60 7.65 8.58
CA PHE A 109 -6.42 7.33 7.76
C PHE A 109 -6.81 7.39 6.28
N ALA A 110 -6.08 8.14 5.46
CA ALA A 110 -6.45 8.37 4.07
C ALA A 110 -5.26 8.21 3.12
N ARG A 111 -5.52 7.71 1.89
CA ARG A 111 -4.51 7.43 0.88
C ARG A 111 -5.04 7.53 -0.54
N ASN A 112 -4.22 8.08 -1.45
CA ASN A 112 -4.27 7.80 -2.89
C ASN A 112 -3.14 6.87 -3.29
N PHE A 113 -3.46 5.87 -4.11
CA PHE A 113 -2.49 5.02 -4.78
C PHE A 113 -2.47 5.39 -6.27
N ASP A 114 -1.33 5.95 -6.71
CA ASP A 114 -1.16 6.41 -8.08
C ASP A 114 -0.16 5.50 -8.80
N PHE A 115 -0.58 4.91 -9.92
CA PHE A 115 0.25 4.01 -10.71
C PHE A 115 -0.32 3.80 -12.13
N SER A 116 0.21 2.80 -12.86
CA SER A 116 -0.34 2.37 -14.13
C SER A 116 -1.50 1.38 -13.91
N HIS A 117 -2.61 1.60 -14.59
CA HIS A 117 -3.77 0.70 -14.55
C HIS A 117 -3.48 -0.70 -15.13
N ASN A 118 -2.45 -0.83 -15.95
CA ASN A 118 -2.02 -2.12 -16.52
C ASN A 118 -1.21 -3.00 -15.54
N MET A 119 -0.92 -2.50 -14.33
CA MET A 119 -0.08 -3.19 -13.33
C MET A 119 -0.76 -3.27 -11.97
N GLU A 120 -2.08 -3.15 -11.91
CA GLU A 120 -2.86 -3.20 -10.68
C GLU A 120 -3.75 -4.45 -10.66
N ASP A 121 -3.88 -5.08 -9.51
CA ASP A 121 -4.75 -6.25 -9.30
C ASP A 121 -6.24 -5.89 -9.33
N PHE A 122 -6.59 -4.66 -8.94
CA PHE A 122 -7.97 -4.17 -8.77
C PHE A 122 -8.83 -5.05 -7.85
N VAL A 123 -8.24 -5.48 -6.74
CA VAL A 123 -8.92 -6.38 -5.79
C VAL A 123 -8.95 -5.76 -4.40
N LEU A 124 -10.15 -5.58 -3.84
CA LEU A 124 -10.37 -5.40 -2.41
C LEU A 124 -10.49 -6.77 -1.76
N CYS A 125 -9.66 -7.04 -0.76
CA CYS A 125 -9.61 -8.33 -0.10
C CYS A 125 -9.76 -8.20 1.41
N LYS A 126 -10.72 -8.91 1.98
CA LYS A 126 -10.78 -9.21 3.41
C LYS A 126 -10.14 -10.58 3.63
N THR A 127 -9.20 -10.66 4.56
CA THR A 127 -8.46 -11.90 4.83
C THR A 127 -8.46 -12.22 6.31
N LYS A 128 -8.65 -13.49 6.64
CA LYS A 128 -8.50 -14.05 7.99
C LYS A 128 -7.67 -15.33 7.91
N VAL A 129 -6.39 -15.21 8.16
CA VAL A 129 -5.51 -16.38 8.36
C VAL A 129 -5.76 -16.96 9.76
N ASN A 130 -5.77 -18.29 9.87
CA ASN A 130 -5.93 -18.97 11.16
C ASN A 130 -4.82 -18.54 12.14
N GLY A 131 -5.23 -18.09 13.33
CA GLY A 131 -4.31 -17.62 14.37
C GLY A 131 -3.72 -16.22 14.19
N LYS A 132 -4.12 -15.48 13.17
CA LYS A 132 -3.69 -14.10 12.90
C LYS A 132 -4.87 -13.11 12.92
N TYR A 133 -4.61 -11.81 12.94
CA TYR A 133 -5.65 -10.78 12.89
C TYR A 133 -6.34 -10.73 11.52
N ALA A 134 -7.67 -10.60 11.53
CA ALA A 134 -8.42 -10.32 10.32
C ALA A 134 -8.09 -8.90 9.83
N HIS A 135 -7.97 -8.74 8.51
CA HIS A 135 -7.68 -7.44 7.91
C HIS A 135 -8.41 -7.24 6.58
N ILE A 136 -8.60 -5.99 6.21
CA ILE A 136 -9.14 -5.56 4.92
C ILE A 136 -8.16 -4.58 4.27
N GLY A 137 -7.97 -4.71 2.97
CA GLY A 137 -7.10 -3.84 2.17
C GLY A 137 -7.10 -4.25 0.71
N THR A 138 -6.40 -3.51 -0.14
CA THR A 138 -6.28 -3.88 -1.54
C THR A 138 -5.07 -4.78 -1.76
N THR A 139 -5.18 -5.73 -2.67
CA THR A 139 -4.07 -6.62 -2.99
C THR A 139 -3.00 -5.91 -3.81
N ILE A 140 -1.78 -6.35 -3.66
CA ILE A 140 -0.67 -6.09 -4.57
C ILE A 140 -0.03 -7.44 -4.87
N MET A 141 0.12 -7.75 -6.15
CA MET A 141 0.70 -9.02 -6.60
C MET A 141 -0.05 -10.25 -6.03
N GLN A 142 -1.38 -10.12 -5.89
CA GLN A 142 -2.32 -11.08 -5.30
C GLN A 142 -2.08 -11.37 -3.80
N PHE A 143 -0.84 -11.60 -3.37
CA PHE A 143 -0.47 -12.03 -2.02
C PHE A 143 -0.34 -10.89 -1.02
N GLY A 144 0.16 -9.75 -1.47
CA GLY A 144 0.51 -8.61 -0.62
C GLY A 144 -0.64 -7.68 -0.33
N ARG A 145 -0.31 -6.60 0.38
CA ARG A 145 -1.21 -5.46 0.60
C ARG A 145 -0.53 -4.16 0.20
N GLY A 146 -1.26 -3.29 -0.48
CA GLY A 146 -0.83 -1.92 -0.76
C GLY A 146 -1.04 -1.02 0.45
N GLU A 147 -2.14 -1.26 1.16
CA GLU A 147 -2.59 -0.66 2.40
C GLU A 147 -3.68 -1.52 3.04
N GLY A 148 -4.09 -1.15 4.24
CA GLY A 148 -5.23 -1.78 4.90
C GLY A 148 -5.34 -1.43 6.37
N MET A 149 -6.32 -2.04 7.01
CA MET A 149 -6.49 -2.02 8.46
C MET A 149 -6.88 -3.40 8.98
N ASN A 150 -6.56 -3.67 10.24
CA ASN A 150 -6.91 -4.92 10.90
C ASN A 150 -7.98 -4.77 11.97
N GLU A 151 -8.43 -5.91 12.51
CA GLU A 151 -9.48 -5.97 13.53
C GLU A 151 -9.09 -5.34 14.88
N CYS A 152 -7.80 -5.13 15.13
CA CYS A 152 -7.31 -4.41 16.31
C CYS A 152 -7.40 -2.89 16.15
N GLY A 153 -7.59 -2.39 14.93
CA GLY A 153 -7.63 -0.97 14.60
C GLY A 153 -6.27 -0.40 14.23
N LEU A 154 -5.31 -1.23 13.82
CA LEU A 154 -4.07 -0.79 13.18
C LEU A 154 -4.32 -0.55 11.69
N GLY A 155 -4.01 0.65 11.20
CA GLY A 155 -3.97 1.03 9.80
C GLY A 155 -2.53 1.17 9.30
N VAL A 156 -2.26 0.65 8.10
CA VAL A 156 -0.93 0.67 7.47
C VAL A 156 -1.06 1.04 6.01
N SER A 157 -0.22 1.95 5.52
CA SER A 157 -0.07 2.21 4.09
C SER A 157 1.35 2.68 3.75
N GLN A 158 1.64 2.81 2.46
CA GLN A 158 2.95 3.26 2.02
C GLN A 158 2.87 4.23 0.84
N SER A 159 3.95 5.01 0.65
CA SER A 159 4.29 5.67 -0.60
C SER A 159 5.75 5.39 -0.94
N SER A 160 6.09 5.21 -2.21
CA SER A 160 7.51 5.13 -2.60
C SER A 160 8.19 6.47 -2.36
N CYS A 161 9.44 6.47 -1.95
CA CYS A 161 10.24 7.69 -1.81
C CYS A 161 11.62 7.51 -2.43
N GLY A 162 12.25 8.64 -2.70
CA GLY A 162 13.58 8.68 -3.24
C GLY A 162 13.72 8.11 -4.66
N ILE A 163 14.97 7.84 -5.07
CA ILE A 163 15.28 7.24 -6.37
C ILE A 163 14.76 5.80 -6.40
N PRO A 164 13.99 5.43 -7.42
CA PRO A 164 13.41 4.10 -7.52
C PRO A 164 14.47 3.01 -7.57
N VAL A 165 14.23 1.97 -6.83
CA VAL A 165 15.00 0.73 -6.90
C VAL A 165 14.18 -0.37 -7.56
N GLY A 166 14.83 -1.27 -8.30
CA GLY A 166 14.13 -2.37 -8.96
C GLY A 166 15.01 -3.16 -9.93
N ASN A 167 14.44 -4.19 -10.51
CA ASN A 167 15.13 -5.04 -11.48
C ASN A 167 14.90 -4.64 -12.94
N SER A 168 14.04 -3.64 -13.18
CA SER A 168 13.76 -3.15 -14.54
C SER A 168 14.89 -2.28 -15.09
N VAL A 169 15.01 -2.23 -16.41
CA VAL A 169 16.00 -1.38 -17.10
C VAL A 169 15.78 0.08 -16.69
N GLY A 170 16.86 0.76 -16.31
CA GLY A 170 16.82 2.17 -15.87
C GLY A 170 16.56 2.36 -14.37
N LEU A 171 16.29 1.30 -13.61
CA LEU A 171 16.19 1.35 -12.16
C LEU A 171 17.50 0.94 -11.48
N ARG A 172 17.77 1.54 -10.33
CA ARG A 172 18.89 1.17 -9.48
C ARG A 172 18.57 -0.14 -8.76
N LYS A 173 19.53 -1.07 -8.69
CA LYS A 173 19.35 -2.28 -7.89
C LYS A 173 19.18 -1.95 -6.41
N PRO A 174 18.37 -2.74 -5.65
CA PRO A 174 18.30 -2.59 -4.21
C PRO A 174 19.68 -2.70 -3.56
N ALA A 175 19.93 -1.87 -2.55
CA ALA A 175 21.20 -1.87 -1.84
C ALA A 175 21.36 -3.06 -0.87
N ILE A 176 20.25 -3.68 -0.49
CA ILE A 176 20.22 -4.86 0.39
C ILE A 176 19.24 -5.90 -0.17
N VAL A 177 19.45 -7.16 0.18
CA VAL A 177 18.45 -8.21 0.05
C VAL A 177 17.45 -8.05 1.18
N GLY A 178 16.16 -7.98 0.88
CA GLY A 178 15.16 -7.76 1.91
C GLY A 178 13.73 -7.81 1.39
N LEU A 179 12.81 -7.54 2.31
CA LEU A 179 11.38 -7.55 2.07
C LEU A 179 10.94 -6.37 1.20
N GLN A 180 9.89 -6.62 0.45
CA GLN A 180 9.17 -5.61 -0.30
C GLN A 180 8.01 -5.06 0.51
N PHE A 181 7.55 -3.84 0.18
CA PHE A 181 6.51 -3.16 0.94
C PHE A 181 5.22 -3.97 1.08
N TRP A 182 4.81 -4.70 0.05
CA TRP A 182 3.56 -5.46 0.05
C TRP A 182 3.57 -6.61 1.06
N ALA A 183 4.75 -7.25 1.27
CA ALA A 183 4.93 -8.29 2.29
C ALA A 183 4.99 -7.68 3.70
N VAL A 184 5.69 -6.55 3.87
CA VAL A 184 5.78 -5.82 5.14
C VAL A 184 4.39 -5.39 5.61
N ILE A 185 3.61 -4.71 4.76
CA ILE A 185 2.26 -4.23 5.12
C ILE A 185 1.36 -5.40 5.51
N ARG A 186 1.37 -6.47 4.70
CA ARG A 186 0.59 -7.66 5.00
C ARG A 186 0.95 -8.26 6.34
N TYR A 187 2.25 -8.44 6.60
CA TYR A 187 2.71 -9.00 7.85
C TYR A 187 2.27 -8.18 9.06
N LEU A 188 2.43 -6.85 9.00
CA LEU A 188 2.02 -5.96 10.10
C LEU A 188 0.52 -6.03 10.36
N LEU A 189 -0.31 -6.06 9.32
CA LEU A 189 -1.76 -6.20 9.47
C LEU A 189 -2.18 -7.54 10.09
N GLU A 190 -1.46 -8.61 9.82
CA GLU A 190 -1.74 -9.95 10.33
C GLU A 190 -1.27 -10.18 11.76
N ASN A 191 -0.20 -9.48 12.21
CA ASN A 191 0.50 -9.88 13.43
C ASN A 191 0.64 -8.76 14.48
N CYS A 192 0.40 -7.49 14.13
CA CYS A 192 0.55 -6.37 15.05
C CYS A 192 -0.82 -5.80 15.44
N LYS A 193 -1.02 -5.51 16.73
CA LYS A 193 -2.28 -4.93 17.20
C LYS A 193 -2.29 -3.40 17.15
N ASP A 194 -1.10 -2.77 17.23
CA ASP A 194 -0.94 -1.32 17.35
C ASP A 194 0.37 -0.83 16.73
N VAL A 195 0.60 0.47 16.78
CA VAL A 195 1.81 1.13 16.24
C VAL A 195 3.07 0.70 16.97
N ASP A 196 3.01 0.42 18.27
CA ASP A 196 4.19 0.02 19.06
C ASP A 196 4.70 -1.35 18.61
N GLU A 197 3.82 -2.35 18.53
CA GLU A 197 4.19 -3.68 18.02
C GLU A 197 4.68 -3.60 16.57
N ALA A 198 4.04 -2.78 15.73
CA ALA A 198 4.47 -2.62 14.35
C ALA A 198 5.89 -2.02 14.24
N LEU A 199 6.22 -1.03 15.05
CA LEU A 199 7.56 -0.43 15.08
C LEU A 199 8.63 -1.41 15.58
N GLU A 200 8.31 -2.22 16.59
CA GLU A 200 9.20 -3.27 17.11
C GLU A 200 9.56 -4.29 16.00
N TYR A 201 8.56 -4.78 15.26
CA TYR A 201 8.82 -5.69 14.14
C TYR A 201 9.60 -5.04 13.00
N ILE A 202 9.31 -3.78 12.66
CA ILE A 202 9.99 -3.06 11.59
C ILE A 202 11.47 -2.86 11.91
N GLU A 203 11.86 -2.73 13.19
CA GLU A 203 13.24 -2.46 13.58
C GLU A 203 14.20 -3.51 13.00
N ASP A 204 13.85 -4.79 13.07
CA ASP A 204 14.67 -5.90 12.60
C ASP A 204 14.43 -6.30 11.14
N MET A 205 13.31 -5.88 10.52
CA MET A 205 12.99 -6.27 9.15
C MET A 205 13.98 -5.64 8.14
N PRO A 206 14.64 -6.41 7.28
CA PRO A 206 15.39 -5.88 6.16
C PRO A 206 14.42 -5.45 5.05
N ILE A 207 14.11 -4.16 4.97
CA ILE A 207 13.23 -3.61 3.92
C ILE A 207 14.10 -3.11 2.77
N ALA A 208 14.01 -3.79 1.62
CA ALA A 208 14.84 -3.49 0.45
C ALA A 208 14.28 -2.36 -0.41
N TYR A 209 13.04 -1.96 -0.19
CA TYR A 209 12.35 -0.92 -0.93
C TYR A 209 12.47 0.43 -0.23
N ASN A 210 12.63 1.52 -1.01
CA ASN A 210 12.64 2.88 -0.47
C ASN A 210 11.20 3.39 -0.33
N ILE A 211 10.70 3.46 0.89
CA ILE A 211 9.30 3.79 1.19
C ILE A 211 9.14 4.73 2.38
N ASN A 212 8.03 5.45 2.36
CA ASN A 212 7.41 6.10 3.49
C ASN A 212 6.27 5.19 3.96
N LEU A 213 6.45 4.46 5.04
CA LEU A 213 5.43 3.61 5.65
C LEU A 213 4.70 4.42 6.72
N LEU A 214 3.41 4.67 6.53
CA LEU A 214 2.56 5.36 7.48
C LEU A 214 1.76 4.34 8.29
N LEU A 215 1.82 4.47 9.60
CA LEU A 215 1.15 3.63 10.59
C LEU A 215 0.25 4.50 11.46
N ALA A 216 -0.93 4.02 11.81
CA ALA A 216 -1.77 4.62 12.85
C ALA A 216 -2.59 3.54 13.54
N ASP A 217 -2.88 3.72 14.83
CA ASP A 217 -3.81 2.87 15.57
C ASP A 217 -5.00 3.66 16.12
N LYS A 218 -6.08 2.95 16.46
CA LYS A 218 -7.32 3.54 16.99
C LYS A 218 -7.14 4.32 18.29
N SER A 219 -5.98 4.19 18.96
CA SER A 219 -5.66 4.93 20.20
C SER A 219 -5.07 6.31 19.93
N GLY A 220 -4.79 6.65 18.66
CA GLY A 220 -4.24 7.94 18.25
C GLY A 220 -2.72 7.97 18.11
N ASN A 221 -2.02 6.83 18.25
CA ASN A 221 -0.62 6.76 17.92
C ASN A 221 -0.46 6.75 16.39
N ILE A 222 0.46 7.57 15.89
CA ILE A 222 0.77 7.67 14.46
C ILE A 222 2.28 7.65 14.30
N ALA A 223 2.79 6.89 13.33
CA ALA A 223 4.22 6.86 12.99
C ALA A 223 4.43 6.89 11.48
N LEU A 224 5.44 7.62 11.04
CA LEU A 224 5.98 7.60 9.70
C LEU A 224 7.36 6.97 9.76
N VAL A 225 7.53 5.81 9.14
CA VAL A 225 8.81 5.13 8.99
C VAL A 225 9.29 5.32 7.56
N GLU A 226 10.43 5.95 7.39
CA GLU A 226 11.08 6.09 6.09
C GLU A 226 12.23 5.12 5.94
N THR A 227 12.32 4.47 4.79
CA THR A 227 13.43 3.57 4.46
C THR A 227 14.17 4.08 3.24
N LEU A 228 15.51 4.06 3.30
CA LEU A 228 16.38 4.39 2.19
C LEU A 228 17.61 3.46 2.22
N ASP A 229 17.72 2.59 1.21
CA ASP A 229 18.85 1.67 1.07
C ASP A 229 19.13 0.83 2.34
N GLY A 230 18.05 0.34 2.95
CA GLY A 230 18.10 -0.44 4.20
C GLY A 230 18.24 0.39 5.48
N LYS A 231 18.52 1.69 5.37
CA LYS A 231 18.51 2.59 6.54
C LYS A 231 17.06 2.97 6.85
N LYS A 232 16.78 3.18 8.14
CA LYS A 232 15.45 3.52 8.62
C LYS A 232 15.46 4.81 9.43
N GLY A 233 14.39 5.59 9.31
CA GLY A 233 14.08 6.74 10.14
C GLY A 233 12.64 6.65 10.61
N VAL A 234 12.36 7.16 11.81
CA VAL A 234 11.02 7.18 12.39
C VAL A 234 10.69 8.59 12.86
N ASN A 235 9.52 9.09 12.48
CA ASN A 235 8.85 10.25 13.07
C ASN A 235 7.55 9.75 13.71
N ARG A 236 7.27 10.16 14.95
CA ARG A 236 6.15 9.62 15.72
C ARG A 236 5.37 10.71 16.44
N ILE A 237 4.06 10.54 16.47
CA ILE A 237 3.12 11.26 17.35
C ILE A 237 2.55 10.21 18.30
N SER A 238 2.73 10.41 19.61
CA SER A 238 2.04 9.64 20.62
C SER A 238 0.98 10.53 21.29
N GLY A 239 -0.21 9.99 21.50
CA GLY A 239 -1.33 10.73 22.10
C GLY A 239 -1.05 11.33 23.49
N LEU A 240 0.06 10.94 24.14
CA LEU A 240 0.44 11.38 25.48
C LEU A 240 1.55 12.44 25.52
N GLU A 241 2.42 12.54 24.50
CA GLU A 241 3.66 13.30 24.61
C GLU A 241 3.79 14.51 23.69
N ASN A 242 3.11 14.56 22.55
CA ASN A 242 3.31 15.65 21.59
C ASN A 242 2.04 16.47 21.33
N LYS A 243 1.86 17.54 22.10
CA LYS A 243 0.70 18.45 21.99
C LYS A 243 0.72 19.39 20.78
N ARG A 244 1.71 19.28 19.87
CA ARG A 244 1.89 20.25 18.76
C ARG A 244 1.50 19.72 17.40
N GLU A 245 1.64 18.42 17.15
CA GLU A 245 1.30 17.81 15.88
C GLU A 245 0.26 16.72 16.09
N HIS A 246 -0.82 16.78 15.34
CA HIS A 246 -1.95 15.84 15.43
C HIS A 246 -2.17 15.07 14.13
N PHE A 247 -1.22 15.12 13.21
CA PHE A 247 -1.24 14.34 11.98
C PHE A 247 0.17 14.13 11.42
N LEU A 248 0.34 13.00 10.73
CA LEU A 248 1.49 12.76 9.86
C LEU A 248 0.98 12.48 8.45
N HIS A 249 1.76 12.90 7.46
CA HIS A 249 1.45 12.69 6.05
C HIS A 249 2.74 12.53 5.25
N SER A 250 2.64 11.89 4.10
CA SER A 250 3.74 11.79 3.15
C SER A 250 3.24 11.69 1.72
N THR A 251 4.16 11.96 0.81
CA THR A 251 4.01 11.74 -0.62
C THR A 251 5.22 10.92 -1.13
N ASN A 252 5.89 11.33 -2.19
CA ASN A 252 6.95 10.50 -2.78
C ASN A 252 8.37 11.07 -2.58
N HIS A 253 8.63 11.70 -1.46
CA HIS A 253 9.97 12.18 -1.09
C HIS A 253 10.27 11.90 0.38
N ILE A 254 11.52 12.04 0.75
CA ILE A 254 12.01 11.80 2.11
C ILE A 254 11.83 13.06 2.95
N HIS A 255 11.35 12.92 4.18
CA HIS A 255 11.07 14.01 5.11
C HIS A 255 12.02 14.00 6.32
N ILE A 256 12.53 12.82 6.71
CA ILE A 256 13.38 12.68 7.90
C ILE A 256 14.79 13.17 7.56
N ASP A 257 15.23 14.24 8.22
CA ASP A 257 16.49 14.96 7.93
C ASP A 257 17.70 14.07 7.68
N LYS A 258 17.89 13.04 8.51
CA LYS A 258 19.05 12.14 8.38
C LYS A 258 19.06 11.34 7.09
N LEU A 259 17.88 11.02 6.54
CA LEU A 259 17.72 10.31 5.27
C LEU A 259 17.64 11.31 4.10
N HIS A 260 16.95 12.43 4.27
CA HIS A 260 16.87 13.48 3.26
C HIS A 260 18.25 14.02 2.82
N LYS A 261 19.20 14.14 3.76
CA LYS A 261 20.59 14.51 3.44
C LYS A 261 21.31 13.53 2.51
N LEU A 262 20.85 12.28 2.43
CA LEU A 262 21.41 11.25 1.54
C LEU A 262 20.79 11.30 0.14
N GLU A 263 19.59 11.79 0.03
CA GLU A 263 18.83 11.94 -1.21
C GLU A 263 17.95 13.19 -1.16
N PRO A 264 18.52 14.37 -1.44
CA PRO A 264 17.81 15.64 -1.29
C PRO A 264 16.83 15.95 -2.42
N GLN A 265 16.99 15.30 -3.59
CA GLN A 265 16.13 15.59 -4.75
C GLN A 265 14.72 15.03 -4.57
N SER A 266 13.75 15.84 -4.96
CA SER A 266 12.33 15.50 -4.84
C SER A 266 11.57 15.89 -6.11
N MET A 267 10.58 15.07 -6.50
CA MET A 267 9.71 15.43 -7.62
C MET A 267 8.83 16.63 -7.26
N LYS A 268 8.71 17.58 -8.18
CA LYS A 268 7.89 18.79 -8.03
C LYS A 268 6.45 18.49 -7.63
N ASN A 269 5.81 17.50 -8.26
CA ASN A 269 4.46 17.07 -7.90
C ASN A 269 4.37 16.52 -6.47
N SER A 270 5.41 15.84 -6.01
CA SER A 270 5.45 15.29 -4.64
C SER A 270 5.46 16.39 -3.60
N ILE A 271 6.31 17.42 -3.77
CA ILE A 271 6.35 18.60 -2.91
C ILE A 271 5.02 19.36 -2.94
N HIS A 272 4.42 19.52 -4.14
CA HIS A 272 3.14 20.20 -4.27
C HIS A 272 2.02 19.49 -3.50
N ARG A 273 1.85 18.16 -3.70
CA ARG A 273 0.84 17.36 -3.00
C ARG A 273 1.06 17.35 -1.48
N TYR A 274 2.31 17.29 -1.03
CA TYR A 274 2.66 17.38 0.38
C TYR A 274 2.21 18.69 1.02
N LYS A 275 2.53 19.82 0.37
CA LYS A 275 2.10 21.16 0.83
C LYS A 275 0.58 21.29 0.83
N LEU A 276 -0.09 20.77 -0.22
CA LEU A 276 -1.54 20.81 -0.33
C LEU A 276 -2.24 20.09 0.83
N ILE A 277 -1.78 18.87 1.19
CA ILE A 277 -2.30 18.14 2.35
C ILE A 277 -2.13 18.96 3.63
N LYS A 278 -0.92 19.46 3.87
CA LYS A 278 -0.60 20.25 5.07
C LYS A 278 -1.45 21.50 5.19
N GLU A 279 -1.61 22.24 4.09
CA GLU A 279 -2.44 23.45 4.07
C GLU A 279 -3.91 23.14 4.26
N TYR A 280 -4.42 22.09 3.64
CA TYR A 280 -5.82 21.68 3.77
C TYR A 280 -6.16 21.35 5.23
N ILE A 281 -5.32 20.56 5.89
CA ILE A 281 -5.53 20.17 7.28
C ILE A 281 -5.42 21.37 8.21
N ASN A 282 -4.40 22.21 8.05
CA ASN A 282 -4.18 23.37 8.92
C ASN A 282 -5.26 24.48 8.80
N LYS A 283 -5.95 24.54 7.67
CA LYS A 283 -7.08 25.48 7.46
C LYS A 283 -8.39 24.97 8.06
N SER A 284 -8.48 23.68 8.35
CA SER A 284 -9.71 23.03 8.84
C SER A 284 -9.74 23.02 10.37
N LYS A 285 -10.91 23.31 10.97
CA LYS A 285 -11.08 23.20 12.44
C LYS A 285 -11.22 21.74 12.87
N LYS A 286 -11.98 21.00 12.13
CA LYS A 286 -12.22 19.56 12.27
C LYS A 286 -12.39 18.97 10.88
N ILE A 287 -12.01 17.70 10.72
CA ILE A 287 -12.03 16.99 9.44
C ILE A 287 -12.83 15.70 9.61
N GLY A 288 -13.82 15.50 8.75
CA GLY A 288 -14.58 14.26 8.66
C GLY A 288 -14.11 13.37 7.49
N GLU A 289 -14.72 12.20 7.37
CA GLU A 289 -14.45 11.30 6.23
C GLU A 289 -14.73 11.99 4.88
N LYS A 290 -15.81 12.79 4.80
CA LYS A 290 -16.20 13.45 3.54
C LYS A 290 -15.18 14.50 3.08
N GLU A 291 -14.59 15.23 4.00
CA GLU A 291 -13.55 16.21 3.72
C GLU A 291 -12.28 15.51 3.17
N LEU A 292 -11.90 14.38 3.77
CA LEU A 292 -10.80 13.57 3.26
C LEU A 292 -11.13 12.95 1.89
N MET A 293 -12.34 12.42 1.71
CA MET A 293 -12.80 11.90 0.42
C MET A 293 -12.72 12.97 -0.67
N ASN A 294 -13.13 14.20 -0.37
CA ASN A 294 -13.04 15.34 -1.30
C ASN A 294 -11.58 15.66 -1.64
N LEU A 295 -10.71 15.78 -0.65
CA LEU A 295 -9.27 16.06 -0.86
C LEU A 295 -8.63 15.03 -1.78
N LEU A 296 -8.92 13.73 -1.54
CA LEU A 296 -8.36 12.63 -2.31
C LEU A 296 -8.89 12.58 -3.75
N SER A 297 -10.18 12.84 -3.96
CA SER A 297 -10.82 12.71 -5.27
C SER A 297 -10.77 13.96 -6.13
N LEU A 298 -10.55 15.14 -5.53
CA LEU A 298 -10.40 16.38 -6.29
C LEU A 298 -9.14 16.32 -7.16
N LYS A 299 -9.29 16.75 -8.42
CA LYS A 299 -8.21 16.65 -9.43
C LYS A 299 -7.01 17.56 -9.09
N TYR A 300 -5.82 17.03 -9.32
CA TYR A 300 -4.56 17.79 -9.31
C TYR A 300 -4.61 18.97 -10.31
N PRO A 301 -4.08 20.18 -9.99
CA PRO A 301 -3.29 20.51 -8.80
C PRO A 301 -4.11 20.97 -7.58
N ASN A 302 -5.44 21.08 -7.67
CA ASN A 302 -6.29 21.58 -6.58
C ASN A 302 -6.66 20.48 -5.56
N GLY A 303 -6.40 19.23 -5.87
CA GLY A 303 -6.55 18.05 -5.05
C GLY A 303 -5.47 17.03 -5.34
N LEU A 304 -5.69 15.78 -4.94
CA LEU A 304 -4.68 14.73 -4.99
C LEU A 304 -4.89 13.72 -6.12
N SER A 305 -6.04 13.74 -6.82
CA SER A 305 -6.34 12.78 -7.88
C SER A 305 -5.65 13.14 -9.19
N CYS A 306 -4.96 12.18 -9.80
CA CYS A 306 -4.28 12.31 -11.09
C CYS A 306 -4.84 11.29 -12.10
N ASN A 307 -4.88 11.68 -13.39
CA ASN A 307 -5.40 10.83 -14.47
C ASN A 307 -4.30 10.42 -15.48
N TYR A 308 -3.03 10.42 -15.05
CA TYR A 308 -1.87 10.21 -15.91
C TYR A 308 -1.46 8.73 -15.98
N TYR A 309 -2.43 7.84 -16.22
CA TYR A 309 -2.27 6.39 -16.15
C TYR A 309 -1.19 5.84 -17.07
N ASN A 310 -1.07 6.38 -18.28
CA ASN A 310 -0.04 5.98 -19.24
C ASN A 310 1.35 6.53 -18.89
N ASP A 311 1.41 7.53 -18.02
CA ASP A 311 2.65 8.10 -17.48
C ASP A 311 2.98 7.48 -16.10
N PHE A 312 2.38 6.34 -15.74
CA PHE A 312 2.54 5.64 -14.46
C PHE A 312 2.14 6.48 -13.24
N PHE A 313 1.18 7.40 -13.39
CA PHE A 313 0.74 8.28 -12.31
C PHE A 313 -0.78 8.57 -12.38
N GLY A 314 -1.60 7.55 -12.57
CA GLY A 314 -3.06 7.65 -12.46
C GLY A 314 -3.53 7.18 -11.09
N THR A 315 -4.46 7.89 -10.46
CA THR A 315 -5.07 7.47 -9.19
C THR A 315 -5.96 6.27 -9.42
N LEU A 316 -5.42 5.10 -9.08
CA LEU A 316 -6.11 3.81 -9.24
C LEU A 316 -7.18 3.61 -8.17
N LYS A 317 -6.91 4.09 -6.97
CA LYS A 317 -7.79 4.02 -5.82
C LYS A 317 -7.53 5.13 -4.81
N SER A 318 -8.61 5.63 -4.22
CA SER A 318 -8.61 6.54 -3.08
C SER A 318 -9.28 5.83 -1.90
N ILE A 319 -8.67 5.90 -0.72
CA ILE A 319 -9.09 5.13 0.45
C ILE A 319 -9.19 6.06 1.66
N VAL A 320 -10.28 5.93 2.44
CA VAL A 320 -10.43 6.56 3.75
C VAL A 320 -10.88 5.49 4.74
N MET A 321 -10.08 5.29 5.78
CA MET A 321 -10.34 4.33 6.86
C MET A 321 -10.67 5.05 8.16
N ASP A 322 -11.72 4.61 8.85
CA ASP A 322 -11.99 4.95 10.25
C ASP A 322 -11.56 3.74 11.10
N LEU A 323 -10.43 3.89 11.78
CA LEU A 323 -9.77 2.80 12.49
C LEU A 323 -10.52 2.38 13.75
N ASN A 324 -11.35 3.27 14.33
CA ASN A 324 -12.07 2.99 15.58
C ASN A 324 -13.28 2.09 15.37
N ILE A 325 -13.94 2.18 14.21
CA ILE A 325 -15.13 1.38 13.88
C ILE A 325 -14.87 0.34 12.79
N GLY A 326 -13.64 0.22 12.31
CA GLY A 326 -13.26 -0.74 11.28
C GLY A 326 -13.93 -0.47 9.92
N LYS A 327 -14.15 0.80 9.56
CA LYS A 327 -14.79 1.19 8.29
C LYS A 327 -13.74 1.52 7.23
N PHE A 328 -13.88 0.90 6.08
CA PHE A 328 -13.00 1.05 4.92
C PHE A 328 -13.81 1.62 3.75
N ASN A 329 -13.52 2.86 3.37
CA ASN A 329 -14.13 3.49 2.22
C ASN A 329 -13.14 3.48 1.07
N ILE A 330 -13.59 3.15 -0.14
CA ILE A 330 -12.79 3.09 -1.35
C ILE A 330 -13.50 3.74 -2.53
N LEU A 331 -12.74 4.48 -3.33
CA LEU A 331 -13.12 4.96 -4.65
C LEU A 331 -12.10 4.43 -5.66
N TRP A 332 -12.54 3.63 -6.59
CA TRP A 332 -11.71 3.16 -7.69
C TRP A 332 -11.70 4.17 -8.84
N GLY A 333 -10.53 4.48 -9.38
CA GLY A 333 -10.33 5.17 -10.66
C GLY A 333 -10.75 6.65 -10.74
N GLY A 334 -11.14 7.32 -9.67
CA GLY A 334 -11.49 8.74 -9.68
C GLY A 334 -13.01 9.04 -9.70
N LEU A 335 -13.36 10.33 -9.89
CA LEU A 335 -14.74 10.87 -9.69
C LEU A 335 -15.80 10.36 -10.68
N GLU A 336 -15.42 9.70 -11.73
CA GLU A 336 -16.34 9.02 -12.65
C GLU A 336 -17.06 7.84 -11.98
N ASN A 337 -16.55 7.39 -10.85
CA ASN A 337 -17.06 6.27 -10.07
C ASN A 337 -17.61 6.74 -8.72
N LYS A 338 -18.07 5.80 -7.90
CA LYS A 338 -18.69 6.09 -6.61
C LYS A 338 -17.86 5.52 -5.46
N TRP A 339 -17.81 6.23 -4.35
CA TRP A 339 -17.31 5.73 -3.09
C TRP A 339 -18.13 4.55 -2.59
N GLU A 340 -17.48 3.49 -2.20
CA GLU A 340 -18.05 2.32 -1.56
C GLU A 340 -17.55 2.21 -0.12
N SER A 341 -18.36 1.64 0.77
CA SER A 341 -18.03 1.50 2.18
C SER A 341 -18.17 0.06 2.62
N TYR A 342 -17.15 -0.43 3.31
CA TYR A 342 -17.08 -1.78 3.88
C TYR A 342 -16.77 -1.69 5.37
N TYR A 343 -17.22 -2.68 6.14
CA TYR A 343 -16.88 -2.80 7.55
C TYR A 343 -16.17 -4.13 7.76
N LEU A 344 -15.02 -4.11 8.40
CA LEU A 344 -14.20 -5.31 8.61
C LEU A 344 -14.96 -6.43 9.36
N LYS A 345 -15.86 -6.07 10.27
CA LYS A 345 -16.71 -7.01 11.01
C LYS A 345 -17.78 -7.71 10.16
N ASN A 346 -18.11 -7.18 9.00
CA ASN A 346 -19.14 -7.73 8.12
C ASN A 346 -18.50 -8.59 7.02
N ASP A 347 -19.25 -9.56 6.52
CA ASP A 347 -18.82 -10.33 5.35
C ASP A 347 -18.83 -9.47 4.10
N ILE A 348 -17.87 -9.71 3.21
CA ILE A 348 -17.76 -9.04 1.93
C ILE A 348 -18.26 -9.99 0.84
N LYS A 349 -19.29 -9.56 0.13
CA LYS A 349 -19.78 -10.32 -1.02
C LYS A 349 -18.71 -10.33 -2.13
N SER A 350 -18.37 -11.52 -2.61
CA SER A 350 -17.54 -11.67 -3.81
C SER A 350 -18.31 -11.17 -5.02
N ILE A 351 -17.91 -10.05 -5.56
CA ILE A 351 -18.51 -9.42 -6.74
C ILE A 351 -17.41 -8.91 -7.68
N THR A 352 -17.72 -8.92 -8.95
CA THR A 352 -16.96 -8.19 -9.99
C THR A 352 -17.83 -7.04 -10.49
N GLN A 353 -17.25 -5.87 -10.59
CA GLN A 353 -17.94 -4.68 -11.08
C GLN A 353 -17.04 -3.91 -12.04
N ARG A 354 -17.66 -3.08 -12.90
CA ARG A 354 -16.95 -2.26 -13.86
C ARG A 354 -16.84 -0.83 -13.38
N ILE A 355 -15.66 -0.28 -13.55
CA ILE A 355 -15.33 1.12 -13.29
C ILE A 355 -14.82 1.79 -14.56
N ASN A 356 -14.90 3.10 -14.61
CA ASN A 356 -14.36 3.88 -15.73
C ASN A 356 -13.18 4.73 -15.25
N ILE A 357 -12.15 4.83 -16.09
CA ILE A 357 -11.05 5.76 -15.88
C ILE A 357 -10.96 6.74 -17.05
N ASN A 358 -10.60 7.98 -16.73
CA ASN A 358 -10.33 9.02 -17.74
C ASN A 358 -8.82 9.19 -17.87
N ILE A 359 -8.26 8.86 -19.04
CA ILE A 359 -6.81 8.91 -19.28
C ILE A 359 -6.41 10.26 -19.83
N GLU A 360 -5.49 10.94 -19.17
CA GLU A 360 -4.92 12.22 -19.56
C GLU A 360 -3.41 12.13 -19.61
N LYS A 361 -2.78 13.12 -20.24
CA LYS A 361 -1.33 13.28 -20.26
C LYS A 361 -0.89 14.18 -19.10
N ALA A 362 0.21 13.82 -18.46
CA ALA A 362 0.80 14.64 -17.41
C ALA A 362 1.32 15.98 -17.96
N PRO A 363 1.26 17.07 -17.16
CA PRO A 363 1.96 18.30 -17.47
C PRO A 363 3.46 18.04 -17.70
N SER A 364 4.09 18.79 -18.59
CA SER A 364 5.49 18.56 -18.97
C SER A 364 6.49 18.64 -17.82
N ASP A 365 6.17 19.44 -16.80
CA ASP A 365 7.00 19.68 -15.62
C ASP A 365 6.58 18.84 -14.38
N PHE A 366 5.62 17.92 -14.55
CA PHE A 366 5.05 17.14 -13.44
C PHE A 366 6.08 16.24 -12.75
N PHE A 367 6.99 15.67 -13.54
CA PHE A 367 8.05 14.76 -13.06
C PHE A 367 9.40 15.44 -12.85
N ASP A 368 9.47 16.76 -13.00
CA ASP A 368 10.72 17.49 -12.76
C ASP A 368 11.17 17.32 -11.31
N PHE A 369 12.48 17.17 -11.15
CA PHE A 369 13.12 17.15 -9.84
C PHE A 369 13.52 18.56 -9.42
N ILE A 370 13.36 18.84 -8.15
CA ILE A 370 13.82 20.07 -7.49
C ILE A 370 14.64 19.71 -6.25
N GLU A 371 15.58 20.59 -5.88
CA GLU A 371 16.36 20.51 -4.65
C GLU A 371 15.60 21.07 -3.45
#